data_79f261b76b2d64383000d2a370cd891a
#
_entry.id   79f261b76b2d64383000d2a370cd891a
#
_cell.length_a   1.000
_cell.length_b   1.000
_cell.length_c   1.000
_cell.angle_alpha   90.00
_cell.angle_beta   90.00
_cell.angle_gamma   90.00
#
_symmetry.space_group_name_H-M   'P 1'
#
loop_
_entity.id
_entity.type
_entity.pdbx_description
1 polymer ?
#
loop_
_entity_poly.entity_id
_entity_poly.type
_entity_poly.pdbx_seq_one_letter_code
_entity_poly.pdbx_strand_id
1 'polypeptide(L)'
;MRKLALLTALSLLAACAPDIQNKDAVRGTIVDYLKARQAQTGLNVDLMQVDISSLTFASGGNEAHANVMFTPKAGGGGMQMPYTLDRKGNKWVVRAHAEDGANPHGAAGLPALPPNHPPVDKQP
;
A
#
# COMPACT_ATOMS: atom_id res chain seq x y z
N MET A 1 62.04 -6.70 -25.58
CA MET A 1 60.67 -6.20 -25.81
C MET A 1 59.75 -6.84 -24.75
N ARG A 2 59.46 -6.10 -23.69
CA ARG A 2 58.62 -6.57 -22.60
C ARG A 2 57.18 -6.09 -22.87
N LYS A 3 56.29 -7.02 -23.20
CA LYS A 3 54.87 -6.73 -23.33
C LYS A 3 54.24 -6.75 -21.93
N LEU A 4 53.92 -5.58 -21.39
CA LEU A 4 53.16 -5.41 -20.19
C LEU A 4 51.68 -5.72 -20.51
N ALA A 5 51.18 -6.84 -20.04
CA ALA A 5 49.75 -7.15 -20.08
C ALA A 5 49.09 -6.44 -18.89
N LEU A 6 48.36 -5.35 -19.18
CA LEU A 6 47.48 -4.73 -18.21
C LEU A 6 46.25 -5.63 -18.04
N LEU A 7 46.19 -6.38 -16.94
CA LEU A 7 44.95 -6.99 -16.47
C LEU A 7 44.10 -5.91 -15.81
N THR A 8 43.12 -5.40 -16.53
CA THR A 8 42.04 -4.60 -15.94
C THR A 8 41.10 -5.55 -15.21
N ALA A 9 41.25 -5.62 -13.90
CA ALA A 9 40.28 -6.28 -13.03
C ALA A 9 39.01 -5.43 -13.00
N LEU A 10 38.02 -5.86 -13.78
CA LEU A 10 36.67 -5.31 -13.74
C LEU A 10 36.01 -5.80 -12.46
N SER A 11 36.10 -5.03 -11.38
CA SER A 11 35.40 -5.27 -10.14
C SER A 11 33.90 -5.09 -10.39
N LEU A 12 33.17 -6.19 -10.59
CA LEU A 12 31.71 -6.19 -10.50
C LEU A 12 31.35 -5.89 -9.04
N LEU A 13 31.03 -4.61 -8.77
CA LEU A 13 30.26 -4.26 -7.60
C LEU A 13 28.86 -4.85 -7.80
N ALA A 14 28.65 -6.05 -7.29
CA ALA A 14 27.33 -6.57 -7.08
C ALA A 14 26.67 -5.64 -6.04
N ALA A 15 25.96 -4.63 -6.52
CA ALA A 15 25.08 -3.84 -5.68
C ALA A 15 24.02 -4.79 -5.16
N CYS A 16 24.15 -5.23 -3.91
CA CYS A 16 23.08 -5.93 -3.20
C CYS A 16 21.89 -4.98 -3.14
N ALA A 17 20.89 -5.21 -4.00
CA ALA A 17 19.63 -4.51 -3.90
C ALA A 17 19.04 -4.79 -2.51
N PRO A 18 18.60 -3.77 -1.75
CA PRO A 18 18.02 -3.99 -0.43
C PRO A 18 16.80 -4.88 -0.56
N ASP A 19 16.68 -5.84 0.36
CA ASP A 19 15.48 -6.66 0.44
C ASP A 19 14.29 -5.80 0.90
N ILE A 20 13.35 -5.60 0.00
CA ILE A 20 12.14 -4.83 0.27
C ILE A 20 10.92 -5.71 0.60
N GLN A 21 11.08 -7.04 0.56
CA GLN A 21 10.04 -7.99 0.96
C GLN A 21 9.99 -8.14 2.48
N ASN A 22 9.78 -7.04 3.17
CA ASN A 22 9.68 -7.01 4.61
C ASN A 22 8.62 -6.01 5.07
N LYS A 23 8.18 -6.18 6.30
CA LYS A 23 7.13 -5.37 6.92
C LYS A 23 7.48 -3.89 7.00
N ASP A 24 8.73 -3.57 7.31
CA ASP A 24 9.17 -2.18 7.50
C ASP A 24 9.20 -1.41 6.17
N ALA A 25 9.64 -2.04 5.08
CA ALA A 25 9.63 -1.44 3.75
C ALA A 25 8.21 -1.15 3.27
N VAL A 26 7.29 -2.09 3.47
CA VAL A 26 5.87 -1.92 3.13
C VAL A 26 5.22 -0.83 3.99
N ARG A 27 5.46 -0.85 5.31
CA ARG A 27 4.95 0.16 6.24
C ARG A 27 5.44 1.55 5.87
N GLY A 28 6.74 1.71 5.62
CA GLY A 28 7.33 2.99 5.21
C GLY A 28 6.67 3.55 3.95
N THR A 29 6.48 2.72 2.94
CA THR A 29 5.80 3.11 1.70
C THR A 29 4.37 3.59 1.95
N ILE A 30 3.61 2.88 2.78
CA ILE A 30 2.23 3.27 3.11
C ILE A 30 2.20 4.59 3.89
N VAL A 31 3.10 4.78 4.84
CA VAL A 31 3.21 6.03 5.61
C VAL A 31 3.54 7.21 4.69
N ASP A 32 4.50 7.05 3.78
CA ASP A 32 4.88 8.10 2.82
C ASP A 32 3.73 8.44 1.86
N TYR A 33 3.01 7.42 1.39
CA TYR A 33 1.82 7.59 0.56
C TYR A 33 0.73 8.39 1.27
N LEU A 34 0.47 8.09 2.53
CA LEU A 34 -0.53 8.79 3.33
C LEU A 34 -0.12 10.23 3.64
N LYS A 35 1.16 10.46 3.95
CA LYS A 35 1.69 11.82 4.16
C LYS A 35 1.56 12.69 2.91
N ALA A 36 1.83 12.13 1.75
CA ALA A 36 1.66 12.84 0.48
C ALA A 36 0.20 13.24 0.20
N ARG A 37 -0.77 12.50 0.76
CA ARG A 37 -2.21 12.76 0.59
C ARG A 37 -2.87 13.44 1.78
N GLN A 38 -2.14 13.75 2.81
CA GLN A 38 -2.66 14.34 4.04
C GLN A 38 -3.48 15.61 3.80
N ALA A 39 -3.05 16.47 2.88
CA ALA A 39 -3.77 17.68 2.52
C ALA A 39 -5.14 17.42 1.85
N GLN A 40 -5.28 16.28 1.17
CA GLN A 40 -6.51 15.89 0.45
C GLN A 40 -7.48 15.12 1.35
N THR A 41 -6.95 14.28 2.24
CA THR A 41 -7.76 13.39 3.08
C THR A 41 -8.07 13.97 4.45
N GLY A 42 -7.32 14.98 4.91
CA GLY A 42 -7.40 15.51 6.26
C GLY A 42 -6.83 14.57 7.34
N LEU A 43 -6.31 13.41 6.96
CA LEU A 43 -5.73 12.44 7.88
C LEU A 43 -4.33 12.87 8.29
N ASN A 44 -4.12 13.22 9.55
CA ASN A 44 -2.79 13.52 10.08
C ASN A 44 -2.11 12.23 10.55
N VAL A 45 -1.23 11.69 9.72
CA VAL A 45 -0.51 10.42 9.98
C VAL A 45 0.40 10.53 11.21
N ASP A 46 0.92 11.72 11.51
CA ASP A 46 1.80 11.93 12.67
C ASP A 46 1.07 11.78 14.01
N LEU A 47 -0.25 11.93 14.00
CA LEU A 47 -1.11 11.70 15.17
C LEU A 47 -1.61 10.25 15.29
N MET A 48 -1.22 9.40 14.35
CA MET A 48 -1.64 8.01 14.28
C MET A 48 -0.45 7.08 14.49
N GLN A 49 -0.69 5.98 15.17
CA GLN A 49 0.18 4.82 15.13
C GLN A 49 -0.25 3.96 13.93
N VAL A 50 0.70 3.63 13.08
CA VAL A 50 0.47 2.85 11.86
C VAL A 50 1.20 1.52 11.97
N ASP A 51 0.45 0.44 12.07
CA ASP A 51 0.99 -0.91 12.20
C ASP A 51 0.41 -1.83 11.14
N ILE A 52 1.24 -2.75 10.64
CA ILE A 52 0.79 -3.79 9.74
C ILE A 52 0.34 -5.01 10.56
N SER A 53 -0.95 -5.30 10.52
CA SER A 53 -1.54 -6.45 11.21
C SER A 53 -1.35 -7.75 10.43
N SER A 54 -1.39 -7.71 9.10
CA SER A 54 -1.07 -8.86 8.24
C SER A 54 -0.40 -8.39 6.96
N LEU A 55 0.49 -9.23 6.43
CA LEU A 55 1.24 -8.96 5.21
C LEU A 55 1.42 -10.25 4.43
N THR A 56 1.07 -10.22 3.15
CA THR A 56 1.24 -11.33 2.23
C THR A 56 1.87 -10.82 0.94
N PHE A 57 2.85 -11.55 0.43
CA PHE A 57 3.44 -11.30 -0.88
C PHE A 57 2.90 -12.29 -1.89
N ALA A 58 2.54 -11.80 -3.08
CA ALA A 58 2.12 -12.66 -4.17
C ALA A 58 3.30 -13.50 -4.71
N SER A 59 2.99 -14.58 -5.39
CA SER A 59 3.99 -15.41 -6.08
C SER A 59 4.81 -14.54 -7.04
N GLY A 60 6.14 -14.65 -6.97
CA GLY A 60 7.06 -13.81 -7.74
C GLY A 60 7.45 -12.50 -7.05
N GLY A 61 6.83 -12.12 -5.94
CA GLY A 61 7.23 -10.97 -5.12
C GLY A 61 7.00 -9.60 -5.76
N ASN A 62 6.10 -9.50 -6.74
CA ASN A 62 5.81 -8.25 -7.45
C ASN A 62 4.60 -7.50 -6.89
N GLU A 63 3.87 -8.09 -5.98
CA GLU A 63 2.69 -7.53 -5.35
C GLU A 63 2.67 -7.88 -3.87
N ALA A 64 2.23 -6.94 -3.05
CA ALA A 64 2.03 -7.14 -1.62
C ALA A 64 0.62 -6.72 -1.21
N HIS A 65 0.03 -7.50 -0.31
CA HIS A 65 -1.23 -7.20 0.33
C HIS A 65 -1.00 -7.00 1.82
N ALA A 66 -1.33 -5.82 2.32
CA ALA A 66 -1.14 -5.45 3.71
C ALA A 66 -2.46 -5.01 4.33
N ASN A 67 -2.79 -5.53 5.50
CA ASN A 67 -3.81 -4.94 6.36
C ASN A 67 -3.12 -4.02 7.36
N VAL A 68 -3.52 -2.78 7.38
CA VAL A 68 -2.90 -1.74 8.20
C VAL A 68 -3.85 -1.30 9.30
N MET A 69 -3.39 -1.34 10.53
CA MET A 69 -4.09 -0.83 11.69
C MET A 69 -3.66 0.60 11.96
N PHE A 70 -4.62 1.50 12.03
CA PHE A 70 -4.44 2.90 12.40
C PHE A 70 -5.02 3.11 13.79
N THR A 71 -4.19 3.51 14.73
CA THR A 71 -4.63 3.79 16.10
C THR A 71 -4.27 5.23 16.46
N PRO A 72 -5.23 6.08 16.89
CA PRO A 72 -4.90 7.42 17.35
C PRO A 72 -3.94 7.35 18.54
N LYS A 73 -2.87 8.15 18.53
CA LYS A 73 -1.92 8.22 19.65
C LYS A 73 -2.55 8.78 20.92
N ALA A 74 -3.58 9.60 20.77
CA ALA A 74 -4.35 10.15 21.88
C ALA A 74 -5.25 9.13 22.58
N GLY A 75 -5.36 7.92 22.06
CA GLY A 75 -6.24 6.87 22.55
C GLY A 75 -7.54 6.77 21.74
N GLY A 76 -8.28 5.69 21.97
CA GLY A 76 -9.51 5.38 21.25
C GLY A 76 -9.38 4.15 20.36
N GLY A 77 -10.46 3.80 19.64
CA GLY A 77 -10.51 2.67 18.75
C GLY A 77 -9.67 2.87 17.50
N GLY A 78 -8.97 1.82 17.08
CA GLY A 78 -8.28 1.78 15.80
C GLY A 78 -9.19 1.39 14.64
N MET A 79 -8.77 1.69 13.42
CA MET A 79 -9.39 1.18 12.20
C MET A 79 -8.39 0.35 11.41
N GLN A 80 -8.88 -0.63 10.68
CA GLN A 80 -8.07 -1.48 9.83
C GLN A 80 -8.44 -1.25 8.36
N MET A 81 -7.42 -1.06 7.51
CA MET A 81 -7.61 -0.84 6.09
C MET A 81 -6.69 -1.75 5.26
N PRO A 82 -7.20 -2.38 4.20
CA PRO A 82 -6.39 -3.15 3.28
C PRO A 82 -5.66 -2.23 2.28
N TYR A 83 -4.42 -2.56 1.98
CA TYR A 83 -3.62 -1.92 0.94
C TYR A 83 -3.03 -2.96 0.01
N THR A 84 -3.02 -2.64 -1.27
CA THR A 84 -2.27 -3.40 -2.28
C THR A 84 -1.12 -2.54 -2.79
N LEU A 85 0.05 -3.14 -2.84
CA LEU A 85 1.26 -2.48 -3.32
C LEU A 85 1.83 -3.25 -4.51
N ASP A 86 2.33 -2.51 -5.50
CA ASP A 86 3.06 -3.05 -6.63
C ASP A 86 4.55 -2.80 -6.47
N ARG A 87 5.36 -3.77 -6.85
CA ARG A 87 6.81 -3.60 -6.87
C ARG A 87 7.23 -2.88 -8.13
N LYS A 88 7.95 -1.78 -7.97
CA LYS A 88 8.57 -1.00 -9.05
C LYS A 88 10.07 -0.94 -8.81
N GLY A 89 10.82 -1.84 -9.45
CA GLY A 89 12.26 -1.96 -9.20
C GLY A 89 12.56 -2.37 -7.75
N ASN A 90 13.27 -1.52 -7.01
CA ASN A 90 13.66 -1.75 -5.62
C ASN A 90 12.77 -1.02 -4.61
N LYS A 91 11.54 -0.69 -4.97
CA LYS A 91 10.60 -0.02 -4.08
C LYS A 91 9.17 -0.51 -4.28
N TRP A 92 8.37 -0.34 -3.23
CA TRP A 92 6.94 -0.55 -3.28
C TRP A 92 6.22 0.74 -3.68
N VAL A 93 5.12 0.60 -4.40
CA VAL A 93 4.21 1.69 -4.75
C VAL A 93 2.80 1.27 -4.35
N VAL A 94 2.10 2.09 -3.58
CA VAL A 94 0.72 1.83 -3.23
C VAL A 94 -0.13 1.92 -4.49
N ARG A 95 -0.85 0.84 -4.80
CA ARG A 95 -1.83 0.85 -5.87
C ARG A 95 -2.97 1.77 -5.46
N ALA A 96 -3.26 2.79 -6.27
CA ALA A 96 -4.40 3.65 -6.01
C ALA A 96 -5.65 2.78 -5.88
N HIS A 97 -6.33 2.88 -4.74
CA HIS A 97 -7.62 2.23 -4.59
C HIS A 97 -8.58 2.80 -5.62
N ALA A 98 -9.39 1.94 -6.21
CA ALA A 98 -10.52 2.38 -7.02
C ALA A 98 -11.48 3.31 -6.25
N GLU A 99 -11.35 3.32 -4.92
CA GLU A 99 -12.08 4.20 -4.01
C GLU A 99 -11.55 5.64 -3.96
N ASP A 100 -10.34 5.89 -4.43
CA ASP A 100 -9.77 7.25 -4.47
C ASP A 100 -10.47 8.20 -5.46
N GLY A 101 -11.41 7.69 -6.22
CA GLY A 101 -12.23 8.45 -7.16
C GLY A 101 -13.64 7.90 -7.33
N ALA A 102 -13.93 6.75 -6.75
CA ALA A 102 -15.25 6.15 -6.77
C ALA A 102 -15.93 6.36 -5.41
N ASN A 103 -17.09 6.97 -5.44
CA ASN A 103 -18.00 6.98 -4.31
C ASN A 103 -18.20 5.54 -3.81
N PRO A 104 -17.91 5.20 -2.53
CA PRO A 104 -18.14 3.87 -1.97
C PRO A 104 -19.61 3.43 -2.04
N HIS A 105 -20.50 4.36 -2.29
CA HIS A 105 -21.91 4.12 -2.61
C HIS A 105 -22.21 4.14 -4.11
N GLY A 106 -21.20 4.21 -4.96
CA GLY A 106 -21.32 4.09 -6.40
C GLY A 106 -21.81 2.71 -6.78
N ALA A 107 -22.78 2.65 -7.69
CA ALA A 107 -23.62 1.50 -8.01
C ALA A 107 -22.92 0.29 -8.66
N ALA A 108 -21.62 0.23 -8.70
CA ALA A 108 -20.88 -0.93 -9.18
C ALA A 108 -20.78 -1.98 -8.08
N GLY A 109 -21.77 -2.84 -7.96
CA GLY A 109 -21.68 -4.03 -7.13
C GLY A 109 -22.62 -4.10 -5.93
N LEU A 110 -23.69 -3.32 -5.90
CA LEU A 110 -24.78 -3.63 -4.98
C LEU A 110 -25.41 -4.96 -5.43
N PRO A 111 -25.42 -5.98 -4.55
CA PRO A 111 -26.20 -7.17 -4.84
C PRO A 111 -27.64 -6.74 -5.10
N ALA A 112 -28.23 -7.25 -6.17
CA ALA A 112 -29.63 -7.01 -6.47
C ALA A 112 -30.46 -7.34 -5.23
N LEU A 113 -31.28 -6.39 -4.80
CA LEU A 113 -32.20 -6.60 -3.69
C LEU A 113 -33.09 -7.82 -4.01
N PRO A 114 -33.37 -8.68 -3.03
CA PRO A 114 -34.25 -9.82 -3.26
C PRO A 114 -35.60 -9.33 -3.78
N PRO A 115 -36.27 -10.11 -4.65
CA PRO A 115 -37.47 -9.69 -5.35
C PRO A 115 -38.70 -9.37 -4.45
N ASN A 116 -38.58 -9.60 -3.16
CA ASN A 116 -39.64 -9.35 -2.18
C ASN A 116 -39.38 -8.16 -1.26
N HIS A 117 -38.51 -7.24 -1.67
CA HIS A 117 -38.30 -6.02 -0.89
C HIS A 117 -39.54 -5.12 -0.97
N PRO A 118 -40.17 -4.74 0.16
CA PRO A 118 -41.31 -3.83 0.13
C PRO A 118 -40.87 -2.48 -0.49
N PRO A 119 -41.77 -1.82 -1.24
CA PRO A 119 -41.48 -0.54 -1.84
C PRO A 119 -41.12 0.47 -0.74
N VAL A 120 -39.96 1.09 -0.87
CA VAL A 120 -39.60 2.22 -0.04
C VAL A 120 -40.38 3.42 -0.54
N ASP A 121 -41.44 3.76 0.20
CA ASP A 121 -42.20 4.97 -0.04
C ASP A 121 -41.26 6.17 0.07
N LYS A 122 -41.19 6.92 -1.04
CA LYS A 122 -40.55 8.22 -1.02
C LYS A 122 -41.40 9.14 -0.13
N GLN A 123 -40.98 9.30 1.10
CA GLN A 123 -41.52 10.37 1.93
C GLN A 123 -41.19 11.73 1.32
N PRO A 124 -42.13 12.65 1.25
CA PRO A 124 -41.93 14.00 0.73
C PRO A 124 -40.99 14.82 1.61
#